data_5d80a0ff4e1ec2f8a2855e10c90b117b
#
_entry.id   5d80a0ff4e1ec2f8a2855e10c90b117b
#
_cell.length_a   1.000
_cell.length_b   1.000
_cell.length_c   1.000
_cell.angle_alpha   90.00
_cell.angle_beta   90.00
_cell.angle_gamma   90.00
#
_symmetry.space_group_name_H-M   'P 1'
#
loop_
_entity.id
_entity.type
_entity.pdbx_description
1 polymer ?
#
loop_
_entity_poly.entity_id
_entity_poly.type
_entity_poly.pdbx_seq_one_letter_code
_entity_poly.pdbx_strand_id
1 'polypeptide(L)'
;DSDIEGQPAHAGNAPQLGHNALMAACAASMMLQGIPRNGDGATRVSVGTMHAGEGRNVIPAHARLQMEVRGETEEVNGYMRDYVYDIFAGVDKAYRVKSTLTKAGESTTLLQSPALFDKVEDVMRHVPNTTLLPRIHAPSGSEDCALFIRRVIQHGGQAAFILWGCNHHGHHRQNFDIQDERS
;
A
#
# COMPACT_ATOMS: atom_id res chain seq x y z
N ASP A 1 -2.80 3.09 -9.02
CA ASP A 1 -3.34 2.33 -10.14
C ASP A 1 -2.45 2.48 -11.37
N SER A 2 -2.40 1.46 -12.22
CA SER A 2 -1.74 1.50 -13.52
C SER A 2 -2.70 0.99 -14.59
N ASP A 3 -2.86 1.76 -15.65
CA ASP A 3 -3.53 1.33 -16.88
C ASP A 3 -2.45 1.16 -17.96
N ILE A 4 -2.36 -0.03 -18.55
CA ILE A 4 -1.34 -0.41 -19.53
C ILE A 4 -2.01 -0.61 -20.89
N GLU A 5 -1.59 0.17 -21.88
CA GLU A 5 -2.06 0.10 -23.26
C GLU A 5 -1.02 -0.58 -24.12
N GLY A 6 -1.40 -1.65 -24.79
CA GLY A 6 -0.63 -2.38 -25.77
C GLY A 6 -1.26 -2.32 -27.16
N GLN A 7 -0.99 -3.33 -27.95
CA GLN A 7 -1.54 -3.46 -29.29
C GLN A 7 -2.07 -4.88 -29.51
N PRO A 8 -3.34 -5.04 -29.93
CA PRO A 8 -3.88 -6.36 -30.18
C PRO A 8 -3.33 -6.94 -31.48
N ALA A 9 -3.22 -8.27 -31.51
CA ALA A 9 -2.89 -9.03 -32.72
C ALA A 9 -3.43 -10.46 -32.60
N HIS A 10 -3.57 -11.15 -33.74
CA HIS A 10 -3.93 -12.54 -33.72
C HIS A 10 -2.75 -13.39 -33.24
N ALA A 11 -2.92 -14.09 -32.12
CA ALA A 11 -1.83 -14.78 -31.43
C ALA A 11 -1.15 -15.90 -32.30
N GLY A 12 -1.88 -16.50 -33.23
CA GLY A 12 -1.35 -17.57 -34.12
C GLY A 12 -0.84 -17.06 -35.46
N ASN A 13 -1.44 -15.99 -36.02
CA ASN A 13 -1.15 -15.58 -37.39
C ASN A 13 -0.12 -14.45 -37.49
N ALA A 14 -0.16 -13.50 -36.55
CA ALA A 14 0.68 -12.31 -36.59
C ALA A 14 1.07 -11.82 -35.18
N PRO A 15 1.62 -12.70 -34.33
CA PRO A 15 1.95 -12.33 -32.94
C PRO A 15 2.97 -11.20 -32.84
N GLN A 16 3.86 -11.07 -33.82
CA GLN A 16 4.89 -10.02 -33.84
C GLN A 16 4.35 -8.61 -34.02
N LEU A 17 3.09 -8.46 -34.41
CA LEU A 17 2.41 -7.14 -34.53
C LEU A 17 1.75 -6.72 -33.23
N GLY A 18 1.68 -7.60 -32.25
CA GLY A 18 1.06 -7.32 -30.97
C GLY A 18 2.03 -6.80 -29.93
N HIS A 19 1.53 -5.94 -29.03
CA HIS A 19 2.22 -5.51 -27.81
C HIS A 19 1.41 -5.99 -26.62
N ASN A 20 1.91 -6.97 -25.89
CA ASN A 20 1.14 -7.72 -24.90
C ASN A 20 1.06 -7.01 -23.56
N ALA A 21 -0.06 -6.31 -23.30
CA ALA A 21 -0.29 -5.60 -22.04
C ALA A 21 -0.40 -6.54 -20.82
N LEU A 22 -0.94 -7.77 -21.00
CA LEU A 22 -1.02 -8.76 -19.92
C LEU A 22 0.38 -9.19 -19.46
N MET A 23 1.28 -9.50 -20.41
CA MET A 23 2.63 -9.90 -20.06
C MET A 23 3.43 -8.74 -19.47
N ALA A 24 3.20 -7.52 -19.92
CA ALA A 24 3.75 -6.31 -19.33
C ALA A 24 3.28 -6.14 -17.85
N ALA A 25 2.00 -6.35 -17.58
CA ALA A 25 1.44 -6.32 -16.23
C ALA A 25 2.03 -7.42 -15.32
N CYS A 26 2.20 -8.64 -15.83
CA CYS A 26 2.87 -9.73 -15.10
C CYS A 26 4.32 -9.36 -14.75
N ALA A 27 5.09 -8.86 -15.74
CA ALA A 27 6.46 -8.43 -15.52
C ALA A 27 6.55 -7.31 -14.48
N ALA A 28 5.72 -6.28 -14.60
CA ALA A 28 5.64 -5.19 -13.62
C ALA A 28 5.37 -5.74 -12.20
N SER A 29 4.40 -6.65 -12.06
CA SER A 29 4.06 -7.25 -10.78
C SER A 29 5.24 -8.01 -10.14
N MET A 30 5.99 -8.76 -10.94
CA MET A 30 7.18 -9.48 -10.47
C MET A 30 8.30 -8.52 -10.09
N MET A 31 8.55 -7.49 -10.90
CA MET A 31 9.58 -6.47 -10.61
C MET A 31 9.24 -5.66 -9.35
N LEU A 32 7.97 -5.33 -9.12
CA LEU A 32 7.51 -4.66 -7.90
C LEU A 32 7.84 -5.48 -6.65
N GLN A 33 7.63 -6.80 -6.67
CA GLN A 33 8.00 -7.69 -5.56
C GLN A 33 9.52 -7.79 -5.37
N GLY A 34 10.30 -7.48 -6.41
CA GLY A 34 11.76 -7.45 -6.40
C GLY A 34 12.39 -6.13 -5.95
N ILE A 35 11.62 -5.11 -5.59
CA ILE A 35 12.16 -3.84 -5.07
C ILE A 35 13.02 -4.14 -3.83
N PRO A 36 14.30 -3.71 -3.81
CA PRO A 36 15.17 -3.92 -2.66
C PRO A 36 14.60 -3.30 -1.39
N ARG A 37 14.76 -3.97 -0.27
CA ARG A 37 14.39 -3.40 1.02
C ARG A 37 15.30 -2.21 1.33
N ASN A 38 14.74 -1.17 1.95
CA ASN A 38 15.50 -0.03 2.40
C ASN A 38 16.07 -0.28 3.81
N GLY A 39 17.33 0.09 4.04
CA GLY A 39 17.97 -0.04 5.36
C GLY A 39 17.53 1.00 6.39
N ASP A 40 16.97 2.12 5.91
CA ASP A 40 16.55 3.25 6.75
C ASP A 40 15.10 3.16 7.23
N GLY A 41 14.39 2.09 6.85
CA GLY A 41 13.02 1.87 7.30
C GLY A 41 12.29 0.73 6.60
N ALA A 42 11.18 0.30 7.19
CA ALA A 42 10.36 -0.78 6.67
C ALA A 42 9.71 -0.39 5.33
N THR A 43 9.70 -1.35 4.40
CA THR A 43 9.08 -1.20 3.08
C THR A 43 8.03 -2.29 2.86
N ARG A 44 6.96 -1.96 2.16
CA ARG A 44 5.93 -2.92 1.75
C ARG A 44 5.47 -2.62 0.33
N VAL A 45 5.14 -3.67 -0.40
CA VAL A 45 4.53 -3.58 -1.71
C VAL A 45 3.48 -4.68 -1.85
N SER A 46 2.36 -4.35 -2.46
CA SER A 46 1.30 -5.30 -2.77
C SER A 46 0.67 -4.96 -4.12
N VAL A 47 0.48 -5.95 -4.95
CA VAL A 47 -0.40 -5.87 -6.12
C VAL A 47 -1.70 -6.57 -5.71
N GLY A 48 -2.75 -5.78 -5.52
CA GLY A 48 -4.04 -6.25 -5.00
C GLY A 48 -4.94 -6.81 -6.09
N THR A 49 -4.95 -6.21 -7.28
CA THR A 49 -5.74 -6.68 -8.42
C THR A 49 -4.98 -6.58 -9.72
N MET A 50 -5.30 -7.50 -10.64
CA MET A 50 -4.85 -7.47 -12.03
C MET A 50 -6.01 -7.91 -12.92
N HIS A 51 -6.33 -7.09 -13.91
CA HIS A 51 -7.32 -7.40 -14.94
C HIS A 51 -6.70 -7.21 -16.30
N ALA A 52 -6.72 -8.22 -17.15
CA ALA A 52 -6.13 -8.17 -18.49
C ALA A 52 -6.70 -9.22 -19.42
N GLY A 53 -6.78 -8.88 -20.71
CA GLY A 53 -7.10 -9.79 -21.78
C GLY A 53 -8.60 -9.98 -22.02
N GLU A 54 -8.94 -10.34 -23.26
CA GLU A 54 -10.33 -10.49 -23.74
C GLU A 54 -10.59 -11.87 -24.33
N GLY A 55 -9.57 -12.57 -24.80
CA GLY A 55 -9.74 -13.87 -25.45
C GLY A 55 -8.43 -14.64 -25.62
N ARG A 56 -8.54 -15.98 -25.68
CA ARG A 56 -7.38 -16.90 -25.70
C ARG A 56 -6.49 -16.80 -26.94
N ASN A 57 -6.99 -16.28 -28.05
CA ASN A 57 -6.29 -16.20 -29.33
C ASN A 57 -5.99 -14.78 -29.80
N VAL A 58 -6.14 -13.81 -28.91
CA VAL A 58 -5.84 -12.39 -29.13
C VAL A 58 -4.76 -11.96 -28.17
N ILE A 59 -3.74 -11.26 -28.64
CA ILE A 59 -2.75 -10.61 -27.78
C ILE A 59 -3.45 -9.48 -27.03
N PRO A 60 -3.45 -9.48 -25.67
CA PRO A 60 -4.13 -8.49 -24.88
C PRO A 60 -3.60 -7.07 -25.11
N ALA A 61 -4.52 -6.15 -25.45
CA ALA A 61 -4.20 -4.75 -25.66
C ALA A 61 -4.30 -3.90 -24.39
N HIS A 62 -4.99 -4.40 -23.38
CA HIS A 62 -5.21 -3.65 -22.15
C HIS A 62 -4.93 -4.50 -20.92
N ALA A 63 -4.33 -3.88 -19.92
CA ALA A 63 -4.23 -4.41 -18.58
C ALA A 63 -4.36 -3.30 -17.54
N ARG A 64 -4.95 -3.62 -16.40
CA ARG A 64 -5.04 -2.73 -15.24
C ARG A 64 -4.54 -3.42 -14.00
N LEU A 65 -3.70 -2.71 -13.24
CA LEU A 65 -3.25 -3.13 -11.92
C LEU A 65 -3.67 -2.10 -10.87
N GLN A 66 -4.09 -2.63 -9.72
CA GLN A 66 -4.20 -1.82 -8.51
C GLN A 66 -3.16 -2.31 -7.52
N MET A 67 -2.32 -1.40 -7.07
CA MET A 67 -1.16 -1.69 -6.24
C MET A 67 -1.01 -0.66 -5.14
N GLU A 68 -0.28 -1.05 -4.11
CA GLU A 68 0.06 -0.20 -2.99
C GLU A 68 1.55 -0.35 -2.67
N VAL A 69 2.21 0.76 -2.40
CA VAL A 69 3.56 0.79 -1.82
C VAL A 69 3.55 1.63 -0.55
N ARG A 70 4.35 1.21 0.43
CA ARG A 70 4.49 1.90 1.71
C ARG A 70 5.94 1.97 2.12
N GLY A 71 6.34 3.10 2.69
CA GLY A 71 7.59 3.30 3.41
C GLY A 71 7.31 3.76 4.83
N GLU A 72 8.19 3.41 5.77
CA GLU A 72 8.06 3.81 7.18
C GLU A 72 8.19 5.32 7.37
N THR A 73 9.03 5.98 6.58
CA THR A 73 9.21 7.43 6.55
C THR A 73 8.83 7.99 5.20
N GLU A 74 8.71 9.31 5.08
CA GLU A 74 8.45 9.97 3.79
C GLU A 74 9.58 9.73 2.78
N GLU A 75 10.83 9.66 3.24
CA GLU A 75 11.99 9.38 2.40
C GLU A 75 11.95 7.95 1.88
N VAL A 76 11.66 6.98 2.75
CA VAL A 76 11.52 5.55 2.39
C VAL A 76 10.30 5.35 1.49
N ASN A 77 9.22 6.09 1.72
CA ASN A 77 8.05 6.06 0.83
C ASN A 77 8.35 6.65 -0.55
N GLY A 78 9.13 7.73 -0.59
CA GLY A 78 9.66 8.31 -1.84
C GLY A 78 10.48 7.30 -2.63
N TYR A 79 11.43 6.62 -1.97
CA TYR A 79 12.21 5.54 -2.55
C TYR A 79 11.34 4.44 -3.20
N MET A 80 10.32 3.97 -2.49
CA MET A 80 9.39 2.96 -3.01
C MET A 80 8.61 3.46 -4.24
N ARG A 81 8.17 4.71 -4.20
CA ARG A 81 7.44 5.33 -5.31
C ARG A 81 8.31 5.51 -6.55
N ASP A 82 9.55 5.94 -6.39
CA ASP A 82 10.48 6.13 -7.50
C ASP A 82 10.76 4.80 -8.21
N TYR A 83 10.96 3.71 -7.47
CA TYR A 83 11.04 2.37 -8.04
C TYR A 83 9.80 1.96 -8.86
N VAL A 84 8.61 2.33 -8.41
CA VAL A 84 7.38 2.05 -9.18
C VAL A 84 7.45 2.74 -10.54
N TYR A 85 7.81 4.01 -10.60
CA TYR A 85 7.92 4.75 -11.87
C TYR A 85 9.00 4.15 -12.78
N ASP A 86 10.16 3.82 -12.25
CA ASP A 86 11.27 3.22 -13.00
C ASP A 86 10.90 1.84 -13.56
N ILE A 87 10.20 1.02 -12.77
CA ILE A 87 9.73 -0.31 -13.19
C ILE A 87 8.78 -0.17 -14.38
N PHE A 88 7.77 0.70 -14.29
CA PHE A 88 6.83 0.89 -15.39
C PHE A 88 7.48 1.49 -16.62
N ALA A 89 8.43 2.43 -16.48
CA ALA A 89 9.21 2.94 -17.60
C ALA A 89 10.04 1.83 -18.27
N GLY A 90 10.65 0.93 -17.49
CA GLY A 90 11.37 -0.22 -17.98
C GLY A 90 10.47 -1.23 -18.71
N VAL A 91 9.32 -1.54 -18.15
CA VAL A 91 8.31 -2.43 -18.71
C VAL A 91 7.75 -1.88 -20.01
N ASP A 92 7.42 -0.59 -20.05
CA ASP A 92 6.93 0.08 -21.26
C ASP A 92 7.89 -0.08 -22.42
N LYS A 93 9.18 0.10 -22.16
CA LYS A 93 10.22 -0.06 -23.16
C LYS A 93 10.40 -1.52 -23.59
N ALA A 94 10.39 -2.45 -22.63
CA ALA A 94 10.62 -3.88 -22.90
C ALA A 94 9.47 -4.53 -23.70
N TYR A 95 8.23 -4.16 -23.37
CA TYR A 95 7.03 -4.74 -23.99
C TYR A 95 6.41 -3.85 -25.06
N ARG A 96 6.97 -2.66 -25.30
CA ARG A 96 6.48 -1.65 -26.26
C ARG A 96 5.03 -1.25 -25.99
N VAL A 97 4.68 -1.15 -24.72
CA VAL A 97 3.38 -0.72 -24.23
C VAL A 97 3.48 0.72 -23.68
N LYS A 98 2.35 1.29 -23.28
CA LYS A 98 2.28 2.58 -22.62
C LYS A 98 1.52 2.44 -21.32
N SER A 99 2.18 2.72 -20.20
CA SER A 99 1.57 2.72 -18.88
C SER A 99 1.19 4.13 -18.45
N THR A 100 -0.01 4.26 -17.90
CA THR A 100 -0.48 5.47 -17.23
C THR A 100 -0.63 5.18 -15.74
N LEU A 101 0.20 5.82 -14.92
CA LEU A 101 0.16 5.69 -13.47
C LEU A 101 -0.72 6.78 -12.86
N THR A 102 -1.73 6.39 -12.10
CA THR A 102 -2.63 7.30 -11.40
C THR A 102 -2.54 7.07 -9.89
N LYS A 103 -2.24 8.13 -9.15
CA LYS A 103 -2.29 8.07 -7.69
C LYS A 103 -3.75 8.07 -7.23
N ALA A 104 -4.24 6.92 -6.76
CA ALA A 104 -5.61 6.74 -6.28
C ALA A 104 -5.82 7.31 -4.88
N GLY A 105 -4.77 7.30 -4.05
CA GLY A 105 -4.78 7.84 -2.71
C GLY A 105 -3.38 7.92 -2.13
N GLU A 106 -3.25 8.65 -1.05
CA GLU A 106 -2.00 8.78 -0.29
C GLU A 106 -2.35 8.93 1.19
N SER A 107 -1.64 8.22 2.04
CA SER A 107 -1.62 8.47 3.48
C SER A 107 -0.23 8.92 3.89
N THR A 108 -0.14 9.59 5.02
CA THR A 108 1.12 10.07 5.57
C THR A 108 1.55 9.20 6.76
N THR A 109 2.81 9.30 7.14
CA THR A 109 3.32 8.67 8.37
C THR A 109 2.52 9.14 9.57
N LEU A 110 2.15 8.21 10.44
CA LEU A 110 1.43 8.50 11.66
C LEU A 110 2.39 9.17 12.67
N LEU A 111 2.21 10.48 12.87
CA LEU A 111 2.91 11.25 13.88
C LEU A 111 2.18 11.11 15.23
N GLN A 112 2.92 11.34 16.31
CA GLN A 112 2.34 11.37 17.66
C GLN A 112 3.05 12.42 18.50
N SER A 113 2.30 13.09 19.38
CA SER A 113 2.83 14.04 20.36
C SER A 113 3.26 13.29 21.62
N PRO A 114 4.56 13.16 21.92
CA PRO A 114 5.02 12.35 23.05
C PRO A 114 4.39 12.76 24.39
N ALA A 115 4.31 14.07 24.64
CA ALA A 115 3.75 14.57 25.88
C ALA A 115 2.25 14.25 26.07
N LEU A 116 1.47 14.21 24.97
CA LEU A 116 0.07 13.79 25.05
C LEU A 116 -0.01 12.27 25.25
N PHE A 117 0.85 11.53 24.58
CA PHE A 117 0.87 10.08 24.69
C PHE A 117 1.21 9.62 26.12
N ASP A 118 2.18 10.28 26.78
CA ASP A 118 2.53 10.02 28.18
C ASP A 118 1.35 10.24 29.12
N LYS A 119 0.58 11.33 28.92
CA LYS A 119 -0.63 11.61 29.71
C LYS A 119 -1.72 10.56 29.50
N VAL A 120 -1.93 10.15 28.25
CA VAL A 120 -2.92 9.11 27.94
C VAL A 120 -2.54 7.79 28.57
N GLU A 121 -1.27 7.40 28.48
CA GLU A 121 -0.76 6.17 29.10
C GLU A 121 -0.96 6.20 30.63
N ASP A 122 -0.66 7.33 31.28
CA ASP A 122 -0.86 7.49 32.72
C ASP A 122 -2.34 7.33 33.12
N VAL A 123 -3.25 7.95 32.37
CA VAL A 123 -4.69 7.79 32.62
C VAL A 123 -5.13 6.34 32.42
N MET A 124 -4.68 5.69 31.34
CA MET A 124 -5.07 4.33 31.01
C MET A 124 -4.60 3.29 32.04
N ARG A 125 -3.49 3.55 32.75
CA ARG A 125 -3.04 2.69 33.87
C ARG A 125 -4.04 2.61 35.03
N HIS A 126 -4.93 3.59 35.14
CA HIS A 126 -5.93 3.69 36.20
C HIS A 126 -7.32 3.27 35.75
N VAL A 127 -7.51 2.90 34.47
CA VAL A 127 -8.79 2.40 33.97
C VAL A 127 -8.95 0.93 34.32
N PRO A 128 -10.03 0.54 35.06
CA PRO A 128 -10.29 -0.85 35.40
C PRO A 128 -10.41 -1.75 34.16
N ASN A 129 -10.00 -3.00 34.29
CA ASN A 129 -10.10 -4.03 33.23
C ASN A 129 -9.38 -3.67 31.92
N THR A 130 -8.35 -2.84 32.00
CA THR A 130 -7.53 -2.45 30.84
C THR A 130 -6.12 -2.97 30.99
N THR A 131 -5.59 -3.59 29.95
CA THR A 131 -4.19 -4.01 29.87
C THR A 131 -3.46 -3.10 28.87
N LEU A 132 -2.45 -2.38 29.34
CA LEU A 132 -1.59 -1.61 28.47
C LEU A 132 -0.59 -2.53 27.77
N LEU A 133 -0.58 -2.50 26.45
CA LEU A 133 0.44 -3.13 25.64
C LEU A 133 1.66 -2.21 25.47
N PRO A 134 2.84 -2.74 25.16
CA PRO A 134 4.02 -1.93 24.85
C PRO A 134 3.73 -0.94 23.72
N ARG A 135 4.35 0.25 23.78
CA ARG A 135 4.23 1.26 22.73
C ARG A 135 4.66 0.70 21.38
N ILE A 136 3.83 0.89 20.38
CA ILE A 136 4.19 0.57 18.99
C ILE A 136 4.86 1.80 18.40
N HIS A 137 6.17 1.72 18.16
CA HIS A 137 6.95 2.84 17.64
C HIS A 137 6.73 3.09 16.14
N ALA A 138 6.38 2.04 15.41
CA ALA A 138 6.10 2.12 13.98
C ALA A 138 4.86 1.26 13.66
N PRO A 139 3.64 1.84 13.68
CA PRO A 139 2.47 1.11 13.24
C PRO A 139 2.67 0.70 11.78
N SER A 140 2.53 -0.58 11.50
CA SER A 140 2.73 -1.13 10.16
C SER A 140 1.58 -0.81 9.18
N GLY A 141 0.59 -0.04 9.61
CA GLY A 141 -0.56 0.39 8.84
C GLY A 141 -0.53 1.88 8.50
N SER A 142 -1.14 2.26 7.40
CA SER A 142 -1.54 3.64 7.16
C SER A 142 -2.95 3.84 7.70
N GLU A 143 -3.16 4.99 8.36
CA GLU A 143 -4.43 5.38 8.93
C GLU A 143 -4.86 6.71 8.34
N ASP A 144 -6.09 6.83 7.91
CA ASP A 144 -6.62 8.08 7.34
C ASP A 144 -6.53 9.23 8.33
N CYS A 145 -6.65 8.94 9.63
CA CYS A 145 -6.50 9.93 10.70
C CYS A 145 -5.08 10.53 10.78
N ALA A 146 -4.07 9.93 10.16
CA ALA A 146 -2.71 10.48 10.13
C ALA A 146 -2.65 11.88 9.51
N LEU A 147 -3.51 12.17 8.54
CA LEU A 147 -3.64 13.51 7.93
C LEU A 147 -4.18 14.53 8.94
N PHE A 148 -5.20 14.17 9.71
CA PHE A 148 -5.76 15.03 10.77
C PHE A 148 -4.73 15.26 11.87
N ILE A 149 -4.06 14.22 12.31
CA ILE A 149 -3.00 14.28 13.34
C ILE A 149 -1.88 15.22 12.88
N ARG A 150 -1.39 15.06 11.66
CA ARG A 150 -0.37 15.92 11.07
C ARG A 150 -0.84 17.38 11.04
N ARG A 151 -2.08 17.62 10.61
CA ARG A 151 -2.66 18.97 10.56
C ARG A 151 -2.71 19.62 11.94
N VAL A 152 -3.14 18.90 12.97
CA VAL A 152 -3.17 19.38 14.35
C VAL A 152 -1.77 19.75 14.84
N ILE A 153 -0.80 18.87 14.66
CA ILE A 153 0.58 19.08 15.11
C ILE A 153 1.22 20.27 14.38
N GLN A 154 1.01 20.40 13.07
CA GLN A 154 1.52 21.53 12.27
C GLN A 154 0.98 22.89 12.72
N HIS A 155 -0.19 22.92 13.37
CA HIS A 155 -0.78 24.15 13.94
C HIS A 155 -0.49 24.31 15.44
N GLY A 156 0.52 23.61 15.96
CA GLY A 156 0.95 23.72 17.37
C GLY A 156 0.08 22.96 18.35
N GLY A 157 -0.89 22.17 17.89
CA GLY A 157 -1.67 21.28 18.71
C GLY A 157 -0.96 19.97 19.05
N GLN A 158 -1.58 19.18 19.92
CA GLN A 158 -1.10 17.85 20.28
C GLN A 158 -2.09 16.79 19.80
N ALA A 159 -1.59 15.68 19.29
CA ALA A 159 -2.40 14.56 18.86
C ALA A 159 -1.71 13.22 19.17
N ALA A 160 -2.51 12.21 19.46
CA ALA A 160 -2.07 10.84 19.67
C ALA A 160 -3.06 9.87 19.04
N PHE A 161 -2.54 8.77 18.50
CA PHE A 161 -3.33 7.66 17.97
C PHE A 161 -3.29 6.51 18.96
N ILE A 162 -4.45 6.01 19.32
CA ILE A 162 -4.61 4.94 20.29
C ILE A 162 -5.31 3.78 19.60
N LEU A 163 -4.70 2.60 19.66
CA LEU A 163 -5.34 1.37 19.24
C LEU A 163 -6.04 0.73 20.43
N TRP A 164 -7.34 0.47 20.25
CA TRP A 164 -8.13 -0.26 21.23
C TRP A 164 -8.25 -1.70 20.78
N GLY A 165 -7.68 -2.62 21.54
CA GLY A 165 -7.75 -4.06 21.23
C GLY A 165 -9.09 -4.64 21.68
N CYS A 166 -9.68 -5.48 20.84
CA CYS A 166 -10.93 -6.16 21.12
C CYS A 166 -10.81 -7.69 21.15
N ASN A 167 -9.91 -8.28 20.39
CA ASN A 167 -9.60 -9.72 20.41
C ASN A 167 -8.22 -10.01 19.81
N HIS A 168 -7.82 -11.29 19.78
CA HIS A 168 -6.53 -11.74 19.26
C HIS A 168 -6.48 -11.93 17.73
N HIS A 169 -7.57 -11.67 17.03
CA HIS A 169 -7.65 -11.83 15.58
C HIS A 169 -7.21 -10.56 14.86
N GLY A 170 -6.38 -10.72 13.81
CA GLY A 170 -5.92 -9.58 13.00
C GLY A 170 -7.03 -9.00 12.13
N HIS A 171 -6.85 -7.75 11.68
CA HIS A 171 -7.73 -7.10 10.72
C HIS A 171 -7.97 -7.94 9.47
N HIS A 172 -9.13 -7.76 8.85
CA HIS A 172 -9.57 -8.47 7.62
C HIS A 172 -9.73 -9.99 7.78
N ARG A 173 -9.89 -10.50 9.00
CA ARG A 173 -10.27 -11.88 9.26
C ARG A 173 -11.76 -11.99 9.54
N GLN A 174 -12.36 -13.14 9.15
CA GLN A 174 -13.82 -13.35 9.29
C GLN A 174 -14.32 -13.33 10.73
N ASN A 175 -13.47 -13.65 11.68
CA ASN A 175 -13.78 -13.68 13.12
C ASN A 175 -13.23 -12.47 13.88
N PHE A 176 -12.92 -11.37 13.17
CA PHE A 176 -12.58 -10.10 13.80
C PHE A 176 -13.86 -9.45 14.30
N ASP A 177 -14.05 -9.44 15.62
CA ASP A 177 -15.23 -8.86 16.29
C ASP A 177 -14.87 -8.35 17.69
N ILE A 178 -15.72 -7.47 18.21
CA ILE A 178 -15.65 -7.02 19.59
C ILE A 178 -16.13 -8.16 20.48
N GLN A 179 -15.26 -8.66 21.35
CA GLN A 179 -15.67 -9.60 22.39
C GLN A 179 -16.21 -8.83 23.57
N ASP A 180 -17.51 -8.94 23.80
CA ASP A 180 -18.12 -8.56 25.06
C ASP A 180 -17.84 -9.67 26.10
N GLU A 181 -17.44 -9.30 27.33
CA GLU A 181 -17.23 -10.24 28.43
C GLU A 181 -18.48 -11.04 28.82
N ARG A 182 -19.59 -10.85 28.14
CA ARG A 182 -20.89 -11.51 28.37
C ARG A 182 -21.20 -12.64 27.39
N SER A 183 -20.28 -12.99 26.48
CA SER A 183 -20.47 -14.10 25.55
C SER A 183 -19.67 -15.34 25.94
#